data_1c91598e7dad5700393fa70f867446e4
#
_entry.id   1c91598e7dad5700393fa70f867446e4
#
_cell.length_a   1.000
_cell.length_b   1.000
_cell.length_c   1.000
_cell.angle_alpha   90.00
_cell.angle_beta   90.00
_cell.angle_gamma   90.00
#
_symmetry.space_group_name_H-M   'P 1'
#
loop_
_entity.id
_entity.type
_entity.pdbx_description
1 polymer ?
#
loop_
_entity_poly.entity_id
_entity_poly.type
_entity_poly.pdbx_seq_one_letter_code
_entity_poly.pdbx_strand_id
1 'polypeptide(L)'
;MKQVLKVALGVIIGFVVLMVGCAALFSTGVDTTTEMETETKVENNSAEAKYEFVEEPKMVEKDYSTYIVGTIKNNSGMEKGYIEVTFTLYDADGNNVGTALANTNNLKDGGTWKFEAIVLEDDVASFELNEITGY
;
A
#
# COMPACT_ATOMS: atom_id res chain seq x y z
N MET A 1 -16.89 -25.07 8.23
CA MET A 1 -16.27 -24.13 7.30
C MET A 1 -14.85 -23.76 7.71
N LYS A 2 -13.97 -24.72 7.74
CA LYS A 2 -12.58 -24.52 8.16
C LYS A 2 -11.60 -24.96 7.08
N GLN A 3 -11.94 -24.82 5.83
CA GLN A 3 -11.17 -25.39 4.72
C GLN A 3 -10.58 -24.37 3.74
N VAL A 4 -10.71 -23.07 3.97
CA VAL A 4 -10.26 -22.08 2.99
C VAL A 4 -8.88 -21.49 3.30
N LEU A 5 -8.26 -21.88 4.42
CA LEU A 5 -7.01 -21.27 4.86
C LEU A 5 -5.74 -22.02 4.43
N LYS A 6 -5.82 -22.96 3.53
CA LYS A 6 -4.64 -23.77 3.18
C LYS A 6 -4.07 -23.60 1.78
N VAL A 7 -4.60 -22.71 0.97
CA VAL A 7 -4.13 -22.56 -0.42
C VAL A 7 -3.28 -21.32 -0.66
N ALA A 8 -3.20 -20.41 0.28
CA ALA A 8 -2.46 -19.16 0.08
C ALA A 8 -0.94 -19.24 0.34
N LEU A 9 -0.42 -20.38 0.79
CA LEU A 9 1.00 -20.49 1.16
C LEU A 9 1.89 -21.15 0.09
N GLY A 10 1.34 -21.50 -1.04
CA GLY A 10 2.04 -22.29 -2.06
C GLY A 10 2.62 -21.51 -3.23
N VAL A 11 2.32 -20.24 -3.39
CA VAL A 11 2.64 -19.53 -4.65
C VAL A 11 3.82 -18.55 -4.52
N ILE A 12 4.35 -18.34 -3.35
CA ILE A 12 5.43 -17.36 -3.15
C ILE A 12 6.84 -17.92 -3.31
N ILE A 13 7.00 -19.24 -3.42
CA ILE A 13 8.34 -19.85 -3.49
C ILE A 13 8.85 -20.04 -4.92
N GLY A 14 8.03 -19.77 -5.92
CA GLY A 14 8.39 -20.02 -7.32
C GLY A 14 9.13 -18.90 -8.06
N PHE A 15 9.30 -17.73 -7.48
CA PHE A 15 9.75 -16.55 -8.25
C PHE A 15 11.13 -16.00 -7.91
N VAL A 16 11.92 -16.66 -7.08
CA VAL A 16 13.23 -16.13 -6.63
C VAL A 16 14.43 -16.79 -7.29
N VAL A 17 14.28 -17.73 -8.20
CA VAL A 17 15.42 -18.51 -8.72
C VAL A 17 15.82 -18.17 -10.15
N LEU A 18 15.38 -17.09 -10.75
CA LEU A 18 15.73 -16.80 -12.15
C LEU A 18 16.41 -15.46 -12.39
N MET A 19 17.23 -14.98 -11.44
CA MET A 19 18.10 -13.83 -11.66
C MET A 19 19.54 -14.07 -11.23
N VAL A 20 20.06 -15.27 -11.46
CA VAL A 20 21.52 -15.46 -11.40
C VAL A 20 21.95 -16.09 -12.72
N GLY A 21 22.30 -15.25 -13.65
CA GLY A 21 22.85 -15.75 -14.89
C GLY A 21 22.89 -14.74 -16.02
N CYS A 22 23.50 -13.61 -15.84
CA CYS A 22 24.11 -12.86 -16.93
C CYS A 22 25.27 -12.01 -16.39
N ALA A 23 26.30 -12.69 -15.99
CA ALA A 23 27.63 -12.11 -16.08
C ALA A 23 28.02 -12.16 -17.57
N ALA A 24 27.52 -11.28 -18.37
CA ALA A 24 28.09 -11.02 -19.67
C ALA A 24 29.29 -10.13 -19.47
N LEU A 25 30.43 -10.75 -19.52
CA LEU A 25 31.64 -10.11 -19.93
C LEU A 25 31.38 -9.32 -21.21
N PHE A 26 31.36 -8.01 -21.08
CA PHE A 26 31.62 -7.16 -22.23
C PHE A 26 32.62 -6.09 -21.85
N SER A 27 33.86 -6.43 -22.14
CA SER A 27 34.91 -5.46 -22.28
C SER A 27 34.84 -4.88 -23.68
N THR A 28 35.12 -3.59 -23.76
CA THR A 28 35.49 -2.80 -24.93
C THR A 28 34.36 -2.39 -25.87
N GLY A 29 34.19 -1.10 -25.94
CA GLY A 29 33.51 -0.41 -27.01
C GLY A 29 32.80 0.83 -26.51
N VAL A 30 33.56 1.90 -26.50
CA VAL A 30 33.03 3.23 -26.60
C VAL A 30 31.89 3.24 -27.58
N ASP A 31 30.66 3.53 -27.11
CA ASP A 31 29.84 4.47 -27.84
C ASP A 31 28.71 4.98 -26.97
N THR A 32 28.59 6.24 -27.03
CA THR A 32 27.49 7.09 -26.68
C THR A 32 26.21 6.52 -27.24
N THR A 33 25.58 5.66 -26.53
CA THR A 33 24.21 5.31 -26.85
C THR A 33 23.38 5.72 -25.64
N THR A 34 22.58 6.69 -25.88
CA THR A 34 21.46 7.11 -25.10
C THR A 34 20.65 5.86 -24.79
N GLU A 35 20.96 5.20 -23.72
CA GLU A 35 20.06 4.22 -23.16
C GLU A 35 18.88 5.01 -22.61
N MET A 36 17.80 4.94 -23.33
CA MET A 36 16.50 5.18 -22.76
C MET A 36 16.26 4.04 -21.76
N GLU A 37 16.85 4.18 -20.61
CA GLU A 37 16.31 3.50 -19.45
C GLU A 37 14.91 4.07 -19.26
N THR A 38 13.94 3.27 -19.60
CA THR A 38 12.61 3.45 -19.08
C THR A 38 12.71 3.10 -17.60
N GLU A 39 13.41 3.96 -16.88
CA GLU A 39 13.16 4.05 -15.47
C GLU A 39 11.69 4.40 -15.38
N THR A 40 10.91 3.44 -14.92
CA THR A 40 9.67 3.76 -14.25
C THR A 40 10.12 4.63 -13.08
N LYS A 41 10.30 5.90 -13.36
CA LYS A 41 10.50 6.91 -12.37
C LYS A 41 9.21 6.88 -11.56
N VAL A 42 9.21 6.08 -10.51
CA VAL A 42 8.44 6.44 -9.36
C VAL A 42 8.95 7.84 -9.07
N GLU A 43 8.25 8.83 -9.52
CA GLU A 43 8.45 10.17 -9.04
C GLU A 43 8.20 10.11 -7.54
N ASN A 44 9.24 9.79 -6.82
CA ASN A 44 9.41 10.33 -5.52
C ASN A 44 9.52 11.83 -5.75
N ASN A 45 8.36 12.42 -5.95
CA ASN A 45 8.21 13.83 -5.78
C ASN A 45 8.65 14.07 -4.35
N SER A 46 9.83 14.57 -4.16
CA SER A 46 10.36 14.94 -2.84
C SER A 46 9.74 16.25 -2.32
N ALA A 47 8.52 16.51 -2.69
CA ALA A 47 7.58 17.15 -1.82
C ALA A 47 7.31 16.12 -0.74
N GLU A 48 7.84 16.32 0.45
CA GLU A 48 7.58 15.49 1.61
C GLU A 48 6.10 15.12 1.59
N ALA A 49 5.82 13.82 1.52
CA ALA A 49 4.45 13.35 1.45
C ALA A 49 3.71 13.95 2.64
N LYS A 50 2.61 14.65 2.40
CA LYS A 50 1.83 15.33 3.45
C LYS A 50 1.40 14.37 4.55
N TYR A 51 1.26 13.11 4.20
CA TYR A 51 0.88 12.03 5.10
C TYR A 51 1.77 10.83 4.86
N GLU A 52 2.21 10.21 5.91
CA GLU A 52 3.12 9.06 5.89
C GLU A 52 2.52 7.91 6.70
N PHE A 53 2.64 6.68 6.19
CA PHE A 53 2.34 5.51 6.99
C PHE A 53 3.53 5.19 7.91
N VAL A 54 3.32 5.31 9.20
CA VAL A 54 4.27 4.86 10.23
C VAL A 54 4.17 3.34 10.40
N GLU A 55 2.94 2.83 10.34
CA GLU A 55 2.64 1.40 10.23
C GLU A 55 1.84 1.18 8.96
N GLU A 56 2.32 0.27 8.11
CA GLU A 56 1.66 -0.07 6.87
C GLU A 56 0.26 -0.64 7.12
N PRO A 57 -0.70 -0.30 6.26
CA PRO A 57 -2.06 -0.83 6.38
C PRO A 57 -2.09 -2.35 6.25
N LYS A 58 -2.88 -2.98 7.09
CA LYS A 58 -3.11 -4.44 7.03
C LYS A 58 -4.55 -4.77 7.39
N MET A 59 -5.07 -5.85 6.81
CA MET A 59 -6.37 -6.40 7.22
C MET A 59 -6.24 -7.23 8.48
N VAL A 60 -7.14 -7.00 9.43
CA VAL A 60 -7.24 -7.76 10.68
C VAL A 60 -8.70 -8.12 10.95
N GLU A 61 -8.93 -9.29 11.52
CA GLU A 61 -10.23 -9.69 12.04
C GLU A 61 -10.27 -9.40 13.54
N LYS A 62 -11.33 -8.74 13.97
CA LYS A 62 -11.55 -8.38 15.35
C LYS A 62 -13.06 -8.38 15.65
N ASP A 63 -13.47 -9.06 16.71
CA ASP A 63 -14.87 -9.05 17.18
C ASP A 63 -15.91 -9.36 16.08
N TYR A 64 -15.64 -10.35 15.23
CA TYR A 64 -16.48 -10.77 14.10
C TYR A 64 -16.55 -9.79 12.92
N SER A 65 -15.71 -8.77 12.91
CA SER A 65 -15.59 -7.81 11.81
C SER A 65 -14.18 -7.74 11.28
N THR A 66 -14.04 -7.36 10.03
CA THR A 66 -12.75 -7.15 9.39
C THR A 66 -12.46 -5.65 9.33
N TYR A 67 -11.24 -5.29 9.63
CA TYR A 67 -10.75 -3.90 9.59
C TYR A 67 -9.45 -3.80 8.81
N ILE A 68 -9.24 -2.66 8.18
CA ILE A 68 -7.93 -2.24 7.72
C ILE A 68 -7.36 -1.31 8.77
N VAL A 69 -6.25 -1.67 9.37
CA VAL A 69 -5.60 -0.93 10.45
C VAL A 69 -4.21 -0.49 10.06
N GLY A 70 -3.79 0.65 10.55
CA GLY A 70 -2.46 1.19 10.34
C GLY A 70 -2.26 2.48 11.13
N THR A 71 -1.14 3.14 10.93
CA THR A 71 -0.84 4.41 11.57
C THR A 71 -0.38 5.44 10.55
N ILE A 72 -1.04 6.59 10.53
CA ILE A 72 -0.72 7.72 9.65
C ILE A 72 -0.09 8.83 10.50
N LYS A 73 0.95 9.45 9.97
CA LYS A 73 1.56 10.67 10.51
C LYS A 73 1.21 11.87 9.63
N ASN A 74 0.82 12.96 10.26
CA ASN A 74 0.61 14.23 9.58
C ASN A 74 1.94 14.99 9.44
N ASN A 75 2.43 15.09 8.22
CA ASN A 75 3.64 15.84 7.84
C ASN A 75 3.31 17.07 6.99
N SER A 76 2.06 17.54 7.03
CA SER A 76 1.61 18.64 6.18
C SER A 76 2.12 20.02 6.56
N GLY A 77 2.75 20.15 7.73
CA GLY A 77 3.21 21.43 8.28
C GLY A 77 2.14 22.21 9.04
N MET A 78 0.94 21.67 9.20
CA MET A 78 -0.15 22.29 9.92
C MET A 78 -1.10 21.27 10.54
N GLU A 79 -1.82 21.68 11.58
CA GLU A 79 -2.91 20.88 12.13
C GLU A 79 -4.03 20.73 11.09
N LYS A 80 -4.56 19.52 11.00
CA LYS A 80 -5.73 19.21 10.17
C LYS A 80 -6.96 19.04 11.06
N GLY A 81 -7.98 19.83 10.80
CA GLY A 81 -9.26 19.73 11.51
C GLY A 81 -9.99 18.42 11.22
N TYR A 82 -9.76 17.84 10.05
CA TYR A 82 -10.33 16.59 9.60
C TYR A 82 -9.35 15.85 8.70
N ILE A 83 -9.18 14.54 8.90
CA ILE A 83 -8.43 13.65 8.02
C ILE A 83 -9.26 12.39 7.75
N GLU A 84 -9.24 11.95 6.50
CA GLU A 84 -9.88 10.72 6.05
C GLU A 84 -8.91 9.90 5.22
N VAL A 85 -8.88 8.60 5.45
CA VAL A 85 -8.20 7.62 4.61
C VAL A 85 -9.23 6.70 3.99
N THR A 86 -9.08 6.45 2.69
CA THR A 86 -10.00 5.63 1.89
C THR A 86 -9.22 4.52 1.19
N PHE A 87 -9.76 3.31 1.25
CA PHE A 87 -9.20 2.13 0.59
C PHE A 87 -10.22 1.55 -0.38
N THR A 88 -9.73 1.10 -1.53
CA THR A 88 -10.53 0.31 -2.47
C THR A 88 -10.35 -1.18 -2.15
N LEU A 89 -11.43 -1.92 -2.12
CA LEU A 89 -11.47 -3.33 -1.78
C LEU A 89 -11.62 -4.19 -3.03
N TYR A 90 -10.87 -5.29 -3.07
CA TYR A 90 -10.88 -6.23 -4.19
C TYR A 90 -11.15 -7.66 -3.72
N ASP A 91 -11.86 -8.42 -4.55
CA ASP A 91 -12.03 -9.86 -4.37
C ASP A 91 -10.81 -10.66 -4.86
N ALA A 92 -10.88 -11.98 -4.78
CA ALA A 92 -9.81 -12.87 -5.23
C ALA A 92 -9.54 -12.81 -6.74
N ASP A 93 -10.50 -12.34 -7.53
CA ASP A 93 -10.41 -12.18 -8.98
C ASP A 93 -9.93 -10.77 -9.39
N GLY A 94 -9.70 -9.90 -8.42
CA GLY A 94 -9.25 -8.53 -8.64
C GLY A 94 -10.35 -7.54 -8.99
N ASN A 95 -11.62 -7.92 -8.77
CA ASN A 95 -12.74 -7.00 -8.96
C ASN A 95 -12.89 -6.07 -7.77
N ASN A 96 -13.22 -4.81 -8.05
CA ASN A 96 -13.58 -3.85 -7.01
C ASN A 96 -14.94 -4.24 -6.40
N VAL A 97 -14.94 -4.54 -5.11
CA VAL A 97 -16.16 -4.95 -4.38
C VAL A 97 -16.64 -3.91 -3.39
N GLY A 98 -15.90 -2.84 -3.18
CA GLY A 98 -16.31 -1.78 -2.27
C GLY A 98 -15.18 -0.88 -1.82
N THR A 99 -15.47 -0.11 -0.77
CA THR A 99 -14.55 0.86 -0.20
C THR A 99 -14.60 0.79 1.33
N ALA A 100 -13.45 0.87 1.96
CA ALA A 100 -13.34 1.06 3.40
C ALA A 100 -12.76 2.44 3.68
N LEU A 101 -13.24 3.10 4.71
CA LEU A 101 -12.75 4.41 5.11
C LEU A 101 -12.63 4.54 6.63
N ALA A 102 -11.73 5.40 7.05
CA ALA A 102 -11.61 5.86 8.44
C ALA A 102 -11.32 7.35 8.46
N ASN A 103 -11.74 8.03 9.52
CA ASN A 103 -11.51 9.45 9.69
C ASN A 103 -11.23 9.80 11.14
N THR A 104 -10.59 10.94 11.33
CA THR A 104 -10.38 11.54 12.64
C THR A 104 -10.35 13.06 12.53
N ASN A 105 -10.45 13.74 13.66
CA ASN A 105 -10.42 15.20 13.74
C ASN A 105 -9.17 15.67 14.49
N ASN A 106 -8.76 16.90 14.21
CA ASN A 106 -7.74 17.61 14.96
C ASN A 106 -6.41 16.85 15.10
N LEU A 107 -5.87 16.38 13.98
CA LEU A 107 -4.55 15.78 13.95
C LEU A 107 -3.49 16.87 13.74
N LYS A 108 -2.68 17.07 14.78
CA LYS A 108 -1.61 18.07 14.77
C LYS A 108 -0.51 17.72 13.77
N ASP A 109 0.21 18.74 13.32
CA ASP A 109 1.44 18.53 12.56
C ASP A 109 2.43 17.68 13.37
N GLY A 110 2.98 16.66 12.74
CA GLY A 110 3.83 15.65 13.38
C GLY A 110 3.06 14.64 14.24
N GLY A 111 1.76 14.79 14.40
CA GLY A 111 0.91 13.86 15.14
C GLY A 111 0.66 12.55 14.39
N THR A 112 0.44 11.48 15.13
CA THR A 112 0.13 10.16 14.59
C THR A 112 -1.29 9.73 14.95
N TRP A 113 -1.91 9.01 14.03
CA TRP A 113 -3.27 8.47 14.17
C TRP A 113 -3.31 7.00 13.81
N LYS A 114 -3.70 6.17 14.75
CA LYS A 114 -4.02 4.76 14.50
C LYS A 114 -5.43 4.66 13.98
N PHE A 115 -5.57 4.34 12.70
CA PHE A 115 -6.87 4.23 12.08
C PHE A 115 -7.37 2.79 12.03
N GLU A 116 -8.70 2.65 12.05
CA GLU A 116 -9.41 1.40 11.83
C GLU A 116 -10.52 1.66 10.82
N ALA A 117 -10.33 1.17 9.59
CA ALA A 117 -11.32 1.26 8.54
C ALA A 117 -12.12 -0.04 8.48
N ILE A 118 -13.41 0.02 8.74
CA ILE A 118 -14.26 -1.17 8.73
C ILE A 118 -14.48 -1.67 7.30
N VAL A 119 -14.33 -2.96 7.10
CA VAL A 119 -14.64 -3.66 5.86
C VAL A 119 -16.02 -4.31 6.01
N LEU A 120 -16.98 -3.82 5.24
CA LEU A 120 -18.38 -4.26 5.30
C LEU A 120 -18.71 -5.31 4.25
N GLU A 121 -17.87 -5.44 3.23
CA GLU A 121 -18.05 -6.38 2.14
C GLU A 121 -17.53 -7.76 2.51
N ASP A 122 -18.21 -8.77 2.01
CA ASP A 122 -17.78 -10.15 2.09
C ASP A 122 -16.74 -10.45 0.99
N ASP A 123 -15.98 -11.51 1.17
CA ASP A 123 -15.03 -12.03 0.16
C ASP A 123 -13.93 -11.04 -0.29
N VAL A 124 -13.55 -10.10 0.55
CA VAL A 124 -12.42 -9.20 0.28
C VAL A 124 -11.11 -9.96 0.42
N ALA A 125 -10.34 -10.02 -0.66
CA ALA A 125 -9.04 -10.69 -0.71
C ALA A 125 -7.85 -9.72 -0.58
N SER A 126 -8.02 -8.49 -1.04
CA SER A 126 -6.98 -7.46 -1.01
C SER A 126 -7.58 -6.06 -0.95
N PHE A 127 -6.74 -5.09 -0.67
CA PHE A 127 -7.09 -3.68 -0.66
C PHE A 127 -5.95 -2.82 -1.19
N GLU A 128 -6.30 -1.63 -1.63
CA GLU A 128 -5.35 -0.64 -2.11
C GLU A 128 -5.71 0.73 -1.53
N LEU A 129 -4.71 1.52 -1.17
CA LEU A 129 -4.93 2.90 -0.77
C LEU A 129 -5.48 3.70 -1.95
N ASN A 130 -6.64 4.30 -1.76
CA ASN A 130 -7.22 5.21 -2.73
C ASN A 130 -6.75 6.64 -2.49
N GLU A 131 -7.02 7.19 -1.31
CA GLU A 131 -6.71 8.58 -1.00
C GLU A 131 -6.58 8.83 0.50
N ILE A 132 -5.74 9.80 0.86
CA ILE A 132 -5.72 10.43 2.16
C ILE A 132 -6.00 11.91 1.96
N THR A 133 -7.10 12.42 2.53
CA THR A 133 -7.48 13.82 2.48
C THR A 133 -7.42 14.47 3.84
N GLY A 134 -7.13 15.78 3.90
CA GLY A 134 -7.10 16.55 5.14
C GLY A 134 -7.37 18.03 4.90
N TYR A 135 -8.15 18.62 5.81
CA TYR A 135 -8.57 20.03 5.77
C TYR A 135 -8.13 20.78 7.00
#